data_93d8cfc3f5ff81e52b9cfe0bd9018b04
#
_entry.id   93d8cfc3f5ff81e52b9cfe0bd9018b04
#
_cell.length_a   1.000
_cell.length_b   1.000
_cell.length_c   1.000
_cell.angle_alpha   90.00
_cell.angle_beta   90.00
_cell.angle_gamma   90.00
#
_symmetry.space_group_name_H-M   'P 1'
#
loop_
_entity.id
_entity.type
_entity.pdbx_description
1 polymer ?
#
loop_
_entity_poly.entity_id
_entity_poly.type
_entity_poly.pdbx_seq_one_letter_code
_entity_poly.pdbx_strand_id
1 'polypeptide(L)'
;MFFLMCFIVLHISACASGDKPISKENLPQAAQTFIKTYFSDKAITLVKQDTDVARKTYDVVFADGTEVEFNGKGLWTEVSTKTGAVPQDLVPETIRTFVSGKYAGQTICRIERERAKTEVKLSNGLELTFNKDGRLIDIDN
;
A
#
# COMPACT_ATOMS: atom_id res chain seq x y z
N MET A 1 -35.06 -19.15 49.02
CA MET A 1 -35.10 -18.90 47.58
C MET A 1 -33.81 -18.19 47.20
N PHE A 2 -32.83 -18.98 46.74
CA PHE A 2 -31.56 -18.43 46.23
C PHE A 2 -31.67 -18.25 44.72
N PHE A 3 -31.64 -16.97 44.28
CA PHE A 3 -31.55 -16.64 42.85
C PHE A 3 -30.10 -16.72 42.45
N LEU A 4 -29.74 -17.80 41.78
CA LEU A 4 -28.41 -18.00 41.21
C LEU A 4 -28.35 -17.19 39.90
N MET A 5 -27.74 -16.00 39.96
CA MET A 5 -27.52 -15.14 38.82
C MET A 5 -26.29 -15.67 38.07
N CYS A 6 -26.58 -16.42 36.99
CA CYS A 6 -25.56 -16.95 36.11
C CYS A 6 -24.99 -15.80 35.29
N PHE A 7 -23.81 -15.30 35.66
CA PHE A 7 -23.03 -14.37 34.84
C PHE A 7 -22.47 -15.13 33.64
N ILE A 8 -23.14 -15.02 32.51
CA ILE A 8 -22.59 -15.43 31.23
C ILE A 8 -21.52 -14.39 30.85
N VAL A 9 -20.26 -14.73 31.14
CA VAL A 9 -19.12 -13.97 30.60
C VAL A 9 -19.03 -14.30 29.12
N LEU A 10 -19.56 -13.42 28.32
CA LEU A 10 -19.42 -13.46 26.88
C LEU A 10 -17.94 -13.20 26.57
N HIS A 11 -17.16 -14.25 26.36
CA HIS A 11 -15.82 -14.13 25.82
C HIS A 11 -15.94 -13.73 24.37
N ILE A 12 -15.89 -12.42 24.11
CA ILE A 12 -15.65 -11.89 22.78
C ILE A 12 -14.18 -12.20 22.50
N SER A 13 -13.94 -13.32 21.86
CA SER A 13 -12.66 -13.54 21.15
C SER A 13 -12.61 -12.48 20.04
N ALA A 14 -12.07 -11.32 20.35
CA ALA A 14 -11.56 -10.43 19.34
C ALA A 14 -10.46 -11.20 18.62
N CYS A 15 -10.74 -11.67 17.39
CA CYS A 15 -9.67 -11.96 16.44
C CYS A 15 -8.88 -10.66 16.32
N ALA A 16 -7.74 -10.59 17.01
CA ALA A 16 -6.78 -9.53 16.81
C ALA A 16 -6.29 -9.69 15.37
N SER A 17 -6.85 -8.90 14.44
CA SER A 17 -6.16 -8.61 13.19
C SER A 17 -4.80 -8.08 13.61
N GLY A 18 -3.72 -8.58 13.02
CA GLY A 18 -2.35 -8.31 13.44
C GLY A 18 -1.88 -6.86 13.27
N ASP A 19 -2.78 -5.94 12.90
CA ASP A 19 -2.55 -4.51 12.69
C ASP A 19 -2.23 -3.81 14.00
N LYS A 20 -1.00 -3.35 14.13
CA LYS A 20 -0.51 -2.62 15.29
C LYS A 20 0.03 -1.25 14.90
N PRO A 21 -0.47 -0.15 15.46
CA PRO A 21 0.16 1.15 15.30
C PRO A 21 1.58 1.13 15.88
N ILE A 22 2.52 1.69 15.13
CA ILE A 22 3.91 1.85 15.56
C ILE A 22 4.39 3.26 15.28
N SER A 23 5.51 3.63 15.91
CA SER A 23 6.23 4.86 15.58
C SER A 23 6.98 4.73 14.24
N LYS A 24 7.12 5.82 13.49
CA LYS A 24 7.85 5.85 12.21
C LYS A 24 9.32 5.42 12.36
N GLU A 25 9.91 5.64 13.53
CA GLU A 25 11.27 5.24 13.85
C GLU A 25 11.45 3.72 13.94
N ASN A 26 10.34 2.99 14.11
CA ASN A 26 10.32 1.51 14.15
C ASN A 26 10.15 0.88 12.76
N LEU A 27 10.01 1.69 11.72
CA LEU A 27 10.07 1.20 10.34
C LEU A 27 11.48 0.69 10.02
N PRO A 28 11.62 -0.31 9.15
CA PRO A 28 12.92 -0.68 8.60
C PRO A 28 13.62 0.52 7.95
N GLN A 29 14.94 0.57 8.05
CA GLN A 29 15.74 1.67 7.52
C GLN A 29 15.47 1.98 6.05
N ALA A 30 15.26 0.95 5.22
CA ALA A 30 14.94 1.11 3.81
C ALA A 30 13.62 1.87 3.60
N ALA A 31 12.58 1.58 4.41
CA ALA A 31 11.31 2.28 4.36
C ALA A 31 11.45 3.76 4.80
N GLN A 32 12.21 4.03 5.86
CA GLN A 32 12.49 5.39 6.31
C GLN A 32 13.20 6.20 5.21
N THR A 33 14.19 5.61 4.56
CA THR A 33 14.93 6.24 3.46
C THR A 33 14.00 6.51 2.27
N PHE A 34 13.14 5.57 1.92
CA PHE A 34 12.15 5.73 0.85
C PHE A 34 11.21 6.91 1.11
N ILE A 35 10.64 6.98 2.31
CA ILE A 35 9.76 8.08 2.71
C ILE A 35 10.48 9.42 2.62
N LYS A 36 11.71 9.49 3.11
CA LYS A 36 12.53 10.71 3.05
C LYS A 36 12.83 11.13 1.62
N THR A 37 13.03 10.18 0.71
CA THR A 37 13.36 10.45 -0.70
C THR A 37 12.15 10.97 -1.49
N TYR A 38 10.99 10.34 -1.32
CA TYR A 38 9.83 10.59 -2.18
C TYR A 38 8.72 11.40 -1.52
N PHE A 39 8.66 11.44 -0.18
CA PHE A 39 7.54 12.00 0.57
C PHE A 39 7.97 12.87 1.76
N SER A 40 9.14 13.50 1.66
CA SER A 40 9.69 14.34 2.73
C SER A 40 8.82 15.55 3.08
N ASP A 41 8.02 16.03 2.14
CA ASP A 41 7.11 17.17 2.28
C ASP A 41 5.73 16.80 2.83
N LYS A 42 5.45 15.50 3.01
CA LYS A 42 4.16 15.00 3.48
C LYS A 42 4.18 14.64 4.97
N ALA A 43 3.11 15.06 5.67
CA ALA A 43 2.91 14.67 7.06
C ALA A 43 2.38 13.23 7.14
N ILE A 44 3.01 12.41 7.98
CA ILE A 44 2.54 11.05 8.29
C ILE A 44 1.46 11.16 9.37
N THR A 45 0.30 10.54 9.14
CA THR A 45 -0.81 10.46 10.11
C THR A 45 -0.88 9.13 10.82
N LEU A 46 -0.43 8.05 10.18
CA LEU A 46 -0.50 6.71 10.75
C LEU A 46 0.61 5.83 10.18
N VAL A 47 1.23 5.04 11.04
CA VAL A 47 2.11 3.92 10.65
C VAL A 47 1.57 2.67 11.33
N LYS A 48 1.31 1.64 10.56
CA LYS A 48 0.88 0.34 11.07
C LYS A 48 1.88 -0.75 10.71
N GLN A 49 2.01 -1.70 11.60
CA GLN A 49 2.68 -2.96 11.33
C GLN A 49 1.63 -4.05 11.35
N ASP A 50 1.52 -4.80 10.28
CA ASP A 50 0.77 -6.05 10.25
C ASP A 50 1.74 -7.23 10.36
N THR A 51 1.37 -8.19 11.17
CA THR A 51 2.12 -9.42 11.36
C THR A 51 1.16 -10.58 11.20
N ASP A 52 1.03 -11.06 9.99
CA ASP A 52 0.38 -12.33 9.69
C ASP A 52 1.39 -13.46 9.88
N VAL A 53 0.87 -14.70 10.05
CA VAL A 53 1.64 -15.91 10.36
C VAL A 53 2.83 -16.14 9.40
N ALA A 54 2.76 -15.62 8.17
CA ALA A 54 3.78 -15.81 7.14
C ALA A 54 4.48 -14.52 6.69
N ARG A 55 3.96 -13.34 7.02
CA ARG A 55 4.45 -12.06 6.48
C ARG A 55 4.34 -10.95 7.50
N LYS A 56 5.35 -10.09 7.48
CA LYS A 56 5.35 -8.81 8.16
C LYS A 56 5.28 -7.71 7.11
N THR A 57 4.34 -6.81 7.23
CA THR A 57 4.18 -5.64 6.36
C THR A 57 4.05 -4.37 7.17
N TYR A 58 4.25 -3.25 6.51
CA TYR A 58 4.11 -1.93 7.13
C TYR A 58 3.33 -1.02 6.20
N ASP A 59 2.33 -0.34 6.75
CA ASP A 59 1.53 0.65 6.04
C ASP A 59 1.81 2.03 6.60
N VAL A 60 2.08 2.98 5.72
CA VAL A 60 2.26 4.38 6.06
C VAL A 60 1.19 5.20 5.37
N VAL A 61 0.40 5.93 6.16
CA VAL A 61 -0.67 6.81 5.67
C VAL A 61 -0.27 8.26 5.92
N PHE A 62 -0.38 9.07 4.87
CA PHE A 62 -0.10 10.49 4.91
C PHE A 62 -1.37 11.33 5.02
N ALA A 63 -1.24 12.59 5.45
CA ALA A 63 -2.37 13.49 5.68
C ALA A 63 -3.21 13.78 4.43
N ASP A 64 -2.60 13.73 3.23
CA ASP A 64 -3.30 13.91 1.95
C ASP A 64 -3.99 12.63 1.43
N GLY A 65 -3.93 11.55 2.20
CA GLY A 65 -4.49 10.25 1.84
C GLY A 65 -3.57 9.38 0.96
N THR A 66 -2.34 9.80 0.71
CA THR A 66 -1.32 8.92 0.12
C THR A 66 -1.03 7.77 1.09
N GLU A 67 -0.90 6.57 0.56
CA GLU A 67 -0.57 5.36 1.32
C GLU A 67 0.60 4.64 0.66
N VAL A 68 1.51 4.12 1.48
CA VAL A 68 2.64 3.31 1.03
C VAL A 68 2.71 2.05 1.86
N GLU A 69 2.71 0.90 1.18
CA GLU A 69 2.94 -0.39 1.80
C GLU A 69 4.39 -0.83 1.59
N PHE A 70 4.97 -1.41 2.63
CA PHE A 70 6.32 -1.99 2.62
C PHE A 70 6.26 -3.45 3.09
N ASN A 71 7.13 -4.28 2.52
CA ASN A 71 7.36 -5.62 3.04
C ASN A 71 8.20 -5.62 4.32
N GLY A 72 8.42 -6.77 4.92
CA GLY A 72 9.19 -6.90 6.16
C GLY A 72 10.64 -6.42 6.09
N LYS A 73 11.19 -6.28 4.89
CA LYS A 73 12.54 -5.72 4.66
C LYS A 73 12.54 -4.21 4.46
N GLY A 74 11.34 -3.59 4.44
CA GLY A 74 11.20 -2.14 4.19
C GLY A 74 11.26 -1.76 2.70
N LEU A 75 11.10 -2.72 1.80
CA LEU A 75 10.97 -2.45 0.37
C LEU A 75 9.51 -2.17 0.05
N TRP A 76 9.23 -1.08 -0.66
CA TRP A 76 7.87 -0.73 -1.01
C TRP A 76 7.24 -1.77 -1.95
N THR A 77 5.98 -2.06 -1.73
CA THR A 77 5.18 -3.00 -2.55
C THR A 77 4.01 -2.30 -3.22
N GLU A 78 3.45 -1.28 -2.58
CA GLU A 78 2.37 -0.48 -3.13
C GLU A 78 2.54 1.00 -2.78
N VAL A 79 2.18 1.87 -3.71
CA VAL A 79 2.01 3.31 -3.49
C VAL A 79 0.69 3.72 -4.12
N SER A 80 -0.19 4.36 -3.35
CA SER A 80 -1.46 4.88 -3.85
C SER A 80 -1.67 6.33 -3.41
N THR A 81 -2.30 7.12 -4.28
CA THR A 81 -2.65 8.51 -4.03
C THR A 81 -4.15 8.71 -4.20
N LYS A 82 -4.77 9.51 -3.35
CA LYS A 82 -6.19 9.91 -3.52
C LYS A 82 -6.33 11.06 -4.50
N THR A 83 -5.33 11.91 -4.57
CA THR A 83 -5.30 13.08 -5.44
C THR A 83 -3.94 13.17 -6.12
N GLY A 84 -3.93 13.26 -7.44
CA GLY A 84 -2.71 13.38 -8.22
C GLY A 84 -2.09 12.04 -8.64
N ALA A 85 -0.83 12.09 -9.01
CA ALA A 85 -0.08 10.95 -9.53
C ALA A 85 0.93 10.42 -8.50
N VAL A 86 1.22 9.12 -8.60
CA VAL A 86 2.39 8.54 -7.89
C VAL A 86 3.69 9.16 -8.44
N PRO A 87 4.78 9.18 -7.65
CA PRO A 87 6.08 9.65 -8.14
C PRO A 87 6.48 8.91 -9.42
N GLN A 88 6.81 9.66 -10.47
CA GLN A 88 7.13 9.11 -11.79
C GLN A 88 8.30 8.13 -11.77
N ASP A 89 9.30 8.37 -10.91
CA ASP A 89 10.49 7.54 -10.78
C ASP A 89 10.19 6.13 -10.25
N LEU A 90 9.02 5.92 -9.63
CA LEU A 90 8.60 4.61 -9.17
C LEU A 90 7.99 3.76 -10.29
N VAL A 91 7.59 4.38 -11.39
CA VAL A 91 6.95 3.71 -12.52
C VAL A 91 8.01 3.36 -13.56
N PRO A 92 8.16 2.08 -13.97
CA PRO A 92 9.06 1.70 -15.05
C PRO A 92 8.79 2.50 -16.32
N GLU A 93 9.84 2.88 -17.04
CA GLU A 93 9.74 3.70 -18.24
C GLU A 93 8.83 3.07 -19.32
N THR A 94 8.90 1.75 -19.47
CA THR A 94 8.04 1.02 -20.41
C THR A 94 6.57 1.21 -20.12
N ILE A 95 6.18 1.20 -18.84
CA ILE A 95 4.80 1.43 -18.40
C ILE A 95 4.41 2.89 -18.58
N ARG A 96 5.28 3.84 -18.22
CA ARG A 96 5.04 5.27 -18.44
C ARG A 96 4.79 5.57 -19.92
N THR A 97 5.63 5.05 -20.79
CA THR A 97 5.53 5.22 -22.25
C THR A 97 4.23 4.61 -22.77
N PHE A 98 3.87 3.42 -22.32
CA PHE A 98 2.62 2.76 -22.72
C PHE A 98 1.39 3.59 -22.31
N VAL A 99 1.34 4.05 -21.05
CA VAL A 99 0.20 4.82 -20.52
C VAL A 99 0.10 6.18 -21.23
N SER A 100 1.20 6.89 -21.42
CA SER A 100 1.20 8.18 -22.10
C SER A 100 0.80 8.08 -23.57
N GLY A 101 1.13 6.98 -24.22
CA GLY A 101 0.79 6.76 -25.64
C GLY A 101 -0.64 6.28 -25.85
N LYS A 102 -1.14 5.40 -24.99
CA LYS A 102 -2.46 4.76 -25.17
C LYS A 102 -3.58 5.38 -24.33
N TYR A 103 -3.25 5.94 -23.19
CA TYR A 103 -4.18 6.55 -22.24
C TYR A 103 -3.76 7.98 -21.93
N ALA A 104 -3.49 8.77 -22.95
CA ALA A 104 -3.11 10.17 -22.81
C ALA A 104 -4.13 10.94 -21.98
N GLY A 105 -3.66 11.79 -21.07
CA GLY A 105 -4.49 12.53 -20.14
C GLY A 105 -4.88 11.78 -18.86
N GLN A 106 -4.59 10.49 -18.75
CA GLN A 106 -4.75 9.73 -17.51
C GLN A 106 -3.46 9.78 -16.68
N THR A 107 -3.62 9.87 -15.35
CA THR A 107 -2.50 9.77 -14.41
C THR A 107 -2.49 8.40 -13.75
N ILE A 108 -1.32 7.93 -13.38
CA ILE A 108 -1.16 6.71 -12.57
C ILE A 108 -1.31 7.12 -11.11
N CYS A 109 -2.41 6.71 -10.49
CA CYS A 109 -2.71 7.04 -9.10
C CYS A 109 -2.39 5.91 -8.10
N ARG A 110 -2.09 4.71 -8.60
CA ARG A 110 -1.63 3.57 -7.79
C ARG A 110 -0.65 2.73 -8.59
N ILE A 111 0.37 2.24 -7.93
CA ILE A 111 1.30 1.24 -8.45
C ILE A 111 1.54 0.17 -7.40
N GLU A 112 1.43 -1.07 -7.80
CA GLU A 112 1.73 -2.26 -6.98
C GLU A 112 2.75 -3.15 -7.67
N ARG A 113 3.69 -3.65 -6.89
CA ARG A 113 4.71 -4.59 -7.38
C ARG A 113 4.56 -5.93 -6.69
N GLU A 114 4.32 -6.95 -7.47
CA GLU A 114 4.34 -8.34 -7.01
C GLU A 114 5.34 -9.13 -7.83
N ARG A 115 6.32 -9.77 -7.19
CA ARG A 115 7.29 -10.68 -7.81
C ARG A 115 7.65 -10.36 -9.28
N ALA A 116 6.84 -10.87 -10.22
CA ALA A 116 7.04 -10.74 -11.66
C ALA A 116 5.99 -9.86 -12.36
N LYS A 117 5.15 -9.18 -11.59
CA LYS A 117 4.06 -8.33 -12.12
C LYS A 117 4.14 -6.93 -11.55
N THR A 118 3.72 -5.96 -12.35
CA THR A 118 3.47 -4.59 -11.91
C THR A 118 2.05 -4.23 -12.34
N GLU A 119 1.22 -3.81 -11.39
CA GLU A 119 -0.12 -3.31 -11.66
C GLU A 119 -0.14 -1.80 -11.44
N VAL A 120 -0.79 -1.08 -12.33
CA VAL A 120 -1.05 0.35 -12.19
C VAL A 120 -2.52 0.63 -12.33
N LYS A 121 -3.02 1.57 -11.51
CA LYS A 121 -4.38 2.10 -11.62
C LYS A 121 -4.32 3.51 -12.18
N LEU A 122 -5.14 3.75 -13.18
CA LEU A 122 -5.28 5.05 -13.82
C LEU A 122 -6.39 5.88 -13.16
N SER A 123 -6.34 7.18 -13.37
CA SER A 123 -7.31 8.13 -12.83
C SER A 123 -8.75 7.90 -13.33
N ASN A 124 -8.94 7.21 -14.46
CA ASN A 124 -10.25 6.79 -14.96
C ASN A 124 -10.77 5.46 -14.36
N GLY A 125 -10.01 4.84 -13.44
CA GLY A 125 -10.37 3.59 -12.78
C GLY A 125 -9.80 2.32 -13.42
N LEU A 126 -9.25 2.37 -14.63
CA LEU A 126 -8.65 1.20 -15.27
C LEU A 126 -7.44 0.69 -14.47
N GLU A 127 -7.37 -0.61 -14.32
CA GLU A 127 -6.23 -1.31 -13.76
C GLU A 127 -5.50 -2.08 -14.87
N LEU A 128 -4.22 -1.82 -15.02
CA LEU A 128 -3.37 -2.40 -16.04
C LEU A 128 -2.29 -3.25 -15.38
N THR A 129 -2.22 -4.53 -15.74
CA THR A 129 -1.20 -5.44 -15.23
C THR A 129 -0.15 -5.72 -16.31
N PHE A 130 1.10 -5.55 -15.95
CA PHE A 130 2.26 -5.78 -16.80
C PHE A 130 3.11 -6.92 -16.25
N ASN A 131 3.74 -7.69 -17.13
CA ASN A 131 4.73 -8.69 -16.74
C ASN A 131 6.09 -8.03 -16.44
N LYS A 132 7.08 -8.84 -16.05
CA LYS A 132 8.45 -8.38 -15.75
C LYS A 132 9.15 -7.68 -16.92
N ASP A 133 8.73 -7.95 -18.15
CA ASP A 133 9.31 -7.37 -19.37
C ASP A 133 8.58 -6.06 -19.79
N GLY A 134 7.61 -5.61 -18.98
CA GLY A 134 6.83 -4.40 -19.26
C GLY A 134 5.75 -4.58 -20.31
N ARG A 135 5.34 -5.82 -20.60
CA ARG A 135 4.23 -6.12 -21.52
C ARG A 135 2.92 -6.17 -20.77
N LEU A 136 1.90 -5.52 -21.31
CA LEU A 136 0.53 -5.61 -20.80
C LEU A 136 0.02 -7.04 -20.92
N ILE A 137 -0.48 -7.59 -19.81
CA ILE A 137 -1.04 -8.95 -19.74
C ILE A 137 -2.48 -8.99 -19.28
N ASP A 138 -2.99 -7.91 -18.66
CA ASP A 138 -4.38 -7.84 -18.22
C ASP A 138 -4.87 -6.39 -18.12
N ILE A 139 -6.17 -6.20 -18.34
CA ILE A 139 -6.88 -4.92 -18.17
C ILE A 139 -8.16 -5.22 -17.40
N ASP A 140 -8.34 -4.56 -16.28
CA ASP A 140 -9.54 -4.64 -15.45
C ASP A 140 -10.18 -3.26 -15.26
N ASN A 141 -11.52 -3.23 -14.98
CA ASN A 141 -12.29 -1.98 -14.88
C ASN A 141 -13.20 -2.01 -13.65
#